data_87336b76e14220617f34497dfc040a72
#
_entry.id   87336b76e14220617f34497dfc040a72
#
_cell.length_a   1.000
_cell.length_b   1.000
_cell.length_c   1.000
_cell.angle_alpha   90.00
_cell.angle_beta   90.00
_cell.angle_gamma   90.00
#
_symmetry.space_group_name_H-M   'P 1'
#
loop_
_entity.id
_entity.type
_entity.pdbx_description
1 polymer ?
#
loop_
_entity_poly.entity_id
_entity_poly.type
_entity_poly.pdbx_seq_one_letter_code
_entity_poly.pdbx_strand_id
1 'polypeptide(L)'
;MKITRRKWLSQAVGTAAAVGIESLLRADERFGTAQRDNSEKDIAGAGSLKAHASARGLLTGAAVNTQLLRSDVTYRQVLAEQYNILVGENCMKFGPTHPNPDTYFFNDADGLVTFAEATDMKVRGHNFVWHEALPEWFAGTVTPENAKKILVDHVMTVGGRYKGKIHSWDVVNEAIWIPDGRPDGLRSSSPWFQMLGPDYLDLAFRTAHEADPDALLTYNDYGIETDSDDNGKKRAAVLALLKRIKAAGTPIHALGVQAHLSAASTSGYANGSRELLDGARALGLQVFITELDVKDDGLDSDDAAARDQEVARVYRDFTSRMLEGKDVKAVLTWGVSDAHSWLNGAKWRVKHPDREQRPLPFDTHDMPKPAFFALRDSFDKAKRR
;
A
#
# COMPACT_ATOMS: atom_id res chain seq x y z
N MET A 1 34.42 19.55 11.17
CA MET A 1 33.98 19.22 12.54
C MET A 1 32.73 18.36 12.39
N LYS A 2 32.83 17.04 12.59
CA LYS A 2 31.69 16.12 12.42
C LYS A 2 30.80 16.23 13.66
N ILE A 3 29.60 16.77 13.52
CA ILE A 3 28.59 16.79 14.59
C ILE A 3 27.96 15.38 14.64
N THR A 4 28.05 14.71 15.77
CA THR A 4 27.49 13.38 15.97
C THR A 4 25.96 13.44 16.05
N ARG A 5 25.24 12.42 15.54
CA ARG A 5 23.76 12.27 15.52
C ARG A 5 23.06 12.66 16.85
N ARG A 6 23.72 12.50 17.96
CA ARG A 6 23.19 12.83 19.31
C ARG A 6 22.99 14.34 19.57
N LYS A 7 23.76 15.22 18.93
CA LYS A 7 23.65 16.68 19.12
C LYS A 7 22.59 17.33 18.24
N TRP A 8 22.21 16.69 17.14
CA TRP A 8 21.17 17.22 16.26
C TRP A 8 19.75 17.03 16.83
N LEU A 9 19.51 15.91 17.53
CA LEU A 9 18.22 15.59 18.16
C LEU A 9 17.86 16.53 19.35
N SER A 10 18.84 17.21 19.92
CA SER A 10 18.59 18.11 21.08
C SER A 10 18.25 19.56 20.70
N GLN A 11 18.33 19.95 19.43
CA GLN A 11 18.12 21.35 19.00
C GLN A 11 16.92 21.56 18.07
N ALA A 12 16.23 20.51 17.61
CA ALA A 12 15.19 20.61 16.57
C ALA A 12 13.76 20.30 17.03
N VAL A 13 13.48 20.07 18.33
CA VAL A 13 12.16 19.63 18.78
C VAL A 13 11.54 20.62 19.75
N GLY A 14 10.49 21.28 19.30
CA GLY A 14 9.57 22.03 20.16
C GLY A 14 8.89 21.07 21.17
N THR A 15 8.69 21.55 22.39
CA THR A 15 8.45 20.87 23.65
C THR A 15 7.31 19.84 23.78
N ALA A 16 6.57 19.51 22.73
CA ALA A 16 5.45 18.55 22.79
C ALA A 16 5.76 17.16 22.20
N ALA A 17 6.75 17.04 21.31
CA ALA A 17 7.10 15.75 20.68
C ALA A 17 8.26 15.02 21.38
N ALA A 18 9.05 15.72 22.19
CA ALA A 18 10.25 15.18 22.83
C ALA A 18 9.97 14.12 23.92
N VAL A 19 8.80 14.17 24.56
CA VAL A 19 8.47 13.25 25.67
C VAL A 19 8.19 11.82 25.16
N GLY A 20 7.71 11.67 23.92
CA GLY A 20 7.41 10.36 23.35
C GLY A 20 8.65 9.58 22.85
N ILE A 21 9.67 10.28 22.40
CA ILE A 21 10.86 9.66 21.77
C ILE A 21 11.90 9.24 22.84
N GLU A 22 12.05 9.99 23.91
CA GLU A 22 12.94 9.59 25.03
C GLU A 22 12.42 8.36 25.78
N SER A 23 11.08 8.16 25.83
CA SER A 23 10.51 6.95 26.44
C SER A 23 10.77 5.68 25.60
N LEU A 24 10.90 5.81 24.28
CA LEU A 24 11.24 4.71 23.39
C LEU A 24 12.69 4.21 23.59
N LEU A 25 13.60 5.09 23.99
CA LEU A 25 15.01 4.74 24.21
C LEU A 25 15.30 4.23 25.63
N ARG A 26 14.39 4.44 26.60
CA ARG A 26 14.54 4.01 28.00
C ARG A 26 13.71 2.79 28.40
N ALA A 27 12.88 2.26 27.50
CA ALA A 27 12.06 1.07 27.77
C ALA A 27 12.88 -0.24 27.81
N ASP A 28 14.15 -0.20 27.38
CA ASP A 28 14.98 -1.39 27.24
C ASP A 28 15.57 -1.93 28.59
N GLU A 29 15.38 -1.23 29.70
CA GLU A 29 16.04 -1.63 30.97
C GLU A 29 15.08 -2.15 32.07
N ARG A 30 13.77 -2.28 31.84
CA ARG A 30 12.81 -2.59 32.94
C ARG A 30 11.84 -3.75 32.72
N PHE A 31 11.96 -4.53 31.65
CA PHE A 31 11.16 -5.76 31.57
C PHE A 31 12.04 -6.97 31.85
N GLY A 32 11.70 -7.60 32.99
CA GLY A 32 12.36 -8.78 33.49
C GLY A 32 12.44 -9.88 32.43
N THR A 33 13.53 -10.67 32.55
CA THR A 33 13.82 -11.87 31.80
C THR A 33 12.73 -12.94 31.98
N ALA A 34 11.54 -12.73 31.43
CA ALA A 34 10.67 -13.84 31.08
C ALA A 34 11.31 -14.51 29.87
N GLN A 35 11.42 -15.82 29.93
CA GLN A 35 11.98 -16.68 28.90
C GLN A 35 11.19 -16.44 27.60
N ARG A 36 11.67 -15.49 26.75
CA ARG A 36 11.12 -15.30 25.40
C ARG A 36 11.49 -16.55 24.61
N ASP A 37 10.49 -17.16 24.02
CA ASP A 37 10.65 -18.34 23.17
C ASP A 37 11.67 -18.03 22.06
N ASN A 38 12.47 -19.02 21.67
CA ASN A 38 13.48 -18.86 20.61
C ASN A 38 12.90 -18.40 19.27
N SER A 39 11.58 -18.55 19.06
CA SER A 39 10.88 -18.08 17.87
C SER A 39 10.82 -16.54 17.73
N GLU A 40 10.79 -15.77 18.85
CA GLU A 40 10.78 -14.30 18.80
C GLU A 40 12.13 -13.72 18.34
N LYS A 41 13.26 -14.38 18.66
CA LYS A 41 14.58 -13.92 18.20
C LYS A 41 14.80 -14.09 16.71
N ASP A 42 14.03 -14.95 16.06
CA ASP A 42 14.19 -15.30 14.65
C ASP A 42 13.45 -14.35 13.69
N ILE A 43 12.72 -13.36 14.19
CA ILE A 43 11.98 -12.39 13.38
C ILE A 43 12.45 -10.94 13.54
N ALA A 44 13.36 -10.67 14.47
CA ALA A 44 13.90 -9.32 14.72
C ALA A 44 15.30 -9.16 14.10
N GLY A 45 15.72 -7.91 13.90
CA GLY A 45 17.04 -7.60 13.35
C GLY A 45 17.28 -8.26 12.00
N ALA A 46 18.24 -9.18 11.94
CA ALA A 46 18.56 -9.92 10.71
C ALA A 46 17.43 -10.85 10.24
N GLY A 47 16.53 -11.28 11.12
CA GLY A 47 15.39 -12.13 10.80
C GLY A 47 14.14 -11.35 10.34
N SER A 48 14.14 -10.01 10.37
CA SER A 48 13.00 -9.18 10.00
C SER A 48 12.72 -9.18 8.50
N LEU A 49 11.46 -8.96 8.10
CA LEU A 49 11.09 -8.79 6.68
C LEU A 49 11.93 -7.71 6.01
N LYS A 50 12.15 -6.59 6.72
CA LYS A 50 12.99 -5.48 6.25
C LYS A 50 14.40 -5.89 5.90
N ALA A 51 15.05 -6.69 6.75
CA ALA A 51 16.41 -7.15 6.53
C ALA A 51 16.51 -8.05 5.29
N HIS A 52 15.60 -9.04 5.16
CA HIS A 52 15.56 -9.96 4.03
C HIS A 52 15.23 -9.27 2.71
N ALA A 53 14.25 -8.37 2.69
CA ALA A 53 13.92 -7.56 1.52
C ALA A 53 15.08 -6.64 1.11
N SER A 54 15.68 -5.92 2.06
CA SER A 54 16.78 -4.99 1.80
C SER A 54 18.03 -5.68 1.26
N ALA A 55 18.33 -6.92 1.70
CA ALA A 55 19.42 -7.73 1.17
C ALA A 55 19.27 -8.02 -0.34
N ARG A 56 18.06 -7.89 -0.88
CA ARG A 56 17.75 -8.05 -2.30
C ARG A 56 17.51 -6.74 -3.04
N GLY A 57 17.60 -5.60 -2.36
CA GLY A 57 17.29 -4.28 -2.93
C GLY A 57 15.79 -4.06 -3.11
N LEU A 58 14.95 -4.77 -2.32
CA LEU A 58 13.50 -4.61 -2.26
C LEU A 58 13.10 -3.68 -1.13
N LEU A 59 12.01 -2.95 -1.35
CA LEU A 59 11.24 -2.33 -0.28
C LEU A 59 10.15 -3.30 0.19
N THR A 60 9.93 -3.35 1.52
CA THR A 60 8.80 -4.06 2.11
C THR A 60 8.08 -3.14 3.09
N GLY A 61 6.75 -3.22 3.12
CA GLY A 61 5.96 -2.27 3.89
C GLY A 61 4.57 -2.75 4.26
N ALA A 62 3.83 -1.85 4.90
CA ALA A 62 2.45 -2.09 5.27
C ALA A 62 1.58 -0.82 5.15
N ALA A 63 0.27 -1.02 4.97
CA ALA A 63 -0.72 0.02 5.19
C ALA A 63 -0.86 0.31 6.69
N VAL A 64 -0.88 1.59 7.04
CA VAL A 64 -0.81 2.08 8.42
C VAL A 64 -2.13 2.69 8.84
N ASN A 65 -2.69 2.17 9.92
CA ASN A 65 -3.76 2.81 10.65
C ASN A 65 -3.17 3.92 11.54
N THR A 66 -3.48 5.18 11.23
CA THR A 66 -2.89 6.34 11.93
C THR A 66 -3.39 6.53 13.36
N GLN A 67 -4.54 5.95 13.72
CA GLN A 67 -4.98 5.95 15.12
C GLN A 67 -4.09 5.04 15.96
N LEU A 68 -3.80 3.83 15.47
CA LEU A 68 -2.87 2.90 16.11
C LEU A 68 -1.45 3.47 16.13
N LEU A 69 -1.03 4.10 15.06
CA LEU A 69 0.27 4.78 15.00
C LEU A 69 0.43 5.81 16.14
N ARG A 70 -0.65 6.49 16.54
CA ARG A 70 -0.63 7.47 17.66
C ARG A 70 -0.69 6.80 19.02
N SER A 71 -1.53 5.77 19.18
CA SER A 71 -1.91 5.25 20.51
C SER A 71 -1.19 3.96 20.91
N ASP A 72 -0.67 3.18 19.96
CA ASP A 72 -0.12 1.85 20.24
C ASP A 72 1.39 1.80 20.04
N VAL A 73 2.12 1.54 21.13
CA VAL A 73 3.58 1.43 21.12
C VAL A 73 4.04 0.16 20.42
N THR A 74 3.35 -0.97 20.65
CA THR A 74 3.69 -2.28 20.05
C THR A 74 3.53 -2.21 18.53
N TYR A 75 2.42 -1.61 18.06
CA TYR A 75 2.20 -1.39 16.64
C TYR A 75 3.35 -0.60 15.98
N ARG A 76 3.80 0.50 16.61
CA ARG A 76 4.96 1.27 16.12
C ARG A 76 6.26 0.47 16.12
N GLN A 77 6.46 -0.38 17.12
CA GLN A 77 7.65 -1.25 17.18
C GLN A 77 7.66 -2.27 16.05
N VAL A 78 6.52 -2.94 15.77
CA VAL A 78 6.39 -3.87 14.65
C VAL A 78 6.66 -3.15 13.32
N LEU A 79 6.08 -1.95 13.14
CA LEU A 79 6.34 -1.15 11.92
C LEU A 79 7.83 -0.86 11.75
N ALA A 80 8.49 -0.34 12.78
CA ALA A 80 9.90 0.05 12.74
C ALA A 80 10.84 -1.16 12.53
N GLU A 81 10.50 -2.31 13.08
CA GLU A 81 11.29 -3.52 12.99
C GLU A 81 11.14 -4.23 11.64
N GLN A 82 9.92 -4.30 11.10
CA GLN A 82 9.61 -5.17 9.98
C GLN A 82 9.64 -4.47 8.61
N TYR A 83 9.52 -3.14 8.55
CA TYR A 83 9.27 -2.45 7.30
C TYR A 83 10.25 -1.30 7.05
N ASN A 84 10.41 -0.92 5.77
CA ASN A 84 11.22 0.21 5.32
C ASN A 84 10.47 1.17 4.37
N ILE A 85 9.18 0.90 4.11
CA ILE A 85 8.26 1.79 3.40
C ILE A 85 6.86 1.65 4.01
N LEU A 86 6.13 2.76 4.11
CA LEU A 86 4.78 2.80 4.66
C LEU A 86 3.80 3.43 3.67
N VAL A 87 2.52 3.08 3.79
CA VAL A 87 1.42 3.75 3.09
C VAL A 87 0.31 4.03 4.09
N GLY A 88 -0.33 5.19 4.03
CA GLY A 88 -1.48 5.47 4.90
C GLY A 88 -2.71 4.71 4.42
N GLU A 89 -3.34 3.92 5.28
CA GLU A 89 -4.55 3.18 4.93
C GLU A 89 -5.67 4.11 4.44
N ASN A 90 -5.84 5.26 5.09
CA ASN A 90 -6.91 6.22 4.77
C ASN A 90 -6.45 7.68 4.75
N CYS A 91 -5.43 8.06 5.49
CA CYS A 91 -5.13 9.43 5.86
C CYS A 91 -4.75 10.36 4.70
N MET A 92 -4.40 9.83 3.53
CA MET A 92 -4.07 10.60 2.32
C MET A 92 -5.11 10.47 1.21
N LYS A 93 -6.23 9.75 1.43
CA LYS A 93 -7.35 9.69 0.47
C LYS A 93 -8.06 11.05 0.38
N PHE A 94 -8.77 11.28 -0.70
CA PHE A 94 -9.41 12.57 -0.99
C PHE A 94 -10.29 13.07 0.18
N GLY A 95 -11.29 12.29 0.60
CA GLY A 95 -12.21 12.70 1.66
C GLY A 95 -11.53 13.02 3.00
N PRO A 96 -10.69 12.12 3.55
CA PRO A 96 -9.94 12.41 4.78
C PRO A 96 -9.04 13.64 4.72
N THR A 97 -8.40 13.91 3.58
CA THR A 97 -7.53 15.09 3.44
C THR A 97 -8.29 16.37 3.08
N HIS A 98 -9.47 16.28 2.46
CA HIS A 98 -10.26 17.41 1.96
C HIS A 98 -11.73 17.28 2.41
N PRO A 99 -11.99 17.28 3.74
CA PRO A 99 -13.31 16.96 4.30
C PRO A 99 -14.38 18.02 4.02
N ASN A 100 -14.00 19.26 3.70
CA ASN A 100 -14.89 20.35 3.32
C ASN A 100 -14.33 21.12 2.12
N PRO A 101 -15.13 21.82 1.32
CA PRO A 101 -14.67 22.48 0.09
C PRO A 101 -13.47 23.42 0.24
N ASP A 102 -13.36 24.08 1.39
CA ASP A 102 -12.34 25.09 1.66
C ASP A 102 -11.36 24.66 2.77
N THR A 103 -11.38 23.38 3.18
CA THR A 103 -10.61 22.94 4.34
C THR A 103 -9.84 21.65 4.04
N TYR A 104 -8.54 21.69 4.31
CA TYR A 104 -7.69 20.51 4.28
C TYR A 104 -7.30 20.07 5.70
N PHE A 105 -7.26 18.77 5.92
CA PHE A 105 -6.87 18.15 7.18
C PHE A 105 -5.68 17.21 6.96
N PHE A 106 -4.54 17.53 7.57
CA PHE A 106 -3.29 16.83 7.32
C PHE A 106 -2.70 16.13 8.56
N ASN A 107 -3.29 16.30 9.74
CA ASN A 107 -2.67 15.85 11.00
C ASN A 107 -2.28 14.37 10.98
N ASP A 108 -3.12 13.49 10.41
CA ASP A 108 -2.88 12.07 10.35
C ASP A 108 -1.79 11.71 9.35
N ALA A 109 -1.81 12.36 8.19
CA ALA A 109 -0.80 12.18 7.15
C ALA A 109 0.56 12.77 7.58
N ASP A 110 0.56 13.94 8.26
CA ASP A 110 1.77 14.53 8.85
C ASP A 110 2.37 13.60 9.91
N GLY A 111 1.54 12.97 10.74
CA GLY A 111 1.97 12.01 11.75
C GLY A 111 2.65 10.78 11.11
N LEU A 112 2.09 10.25 10.02
CA LEU A 112 2.68 9.14 9.27
C LEU A 112 4.03 9.52 8.67
N VAL A 113 4.11 10.67 8.00
CA VAL A 113 5.36 11.15 7.36
C VAL A 113 6.42 11.41 8.43
N THR A 114 6.06 12.05 9.55
CA THR A 114 6.98 12.31 10.66
C THR A 114 7.53 11.01 11.25
N PHE A 115 6.67 10.00 11.45
CA PHE A 115 7.10 8.69 11.95
C PHE A 115 8.06 8.02 10.97
N ALA A 116 7.75 8.03 9.68
CA ALA A 116 8.59 7.44 8.65
C ALA A 116 9.98 8.13 8.57
N GLU A 117 10.02 9.47 8.62
CA GLU A 117 11.27 10.24 8.67
C GLU A 117 12.09 9.89 9.93
N ALA A 118 11.44 9.78 11.09
CA ALA A 118 12.12 9.46 12.36
C ALA A 118 12.71 8.04 12.39
N THR A 119 12.14 7.11 11.61
CA THR A 119 12.54 5.70 11.57
C THR A 119 13.28 5.30 10.28
N ASP A 120 13.67 6.28 9.45
CA ASP A 120 14.38 6.08 8.18
C ASP A 120 13.61 5.20 7.18
N MET A 121 12.28 5.39 7.13
CA MET A 121 11.39 4.71 6.20
C MET A 121 10.92 5.65 5.09
N LYS A 122 10.59 5.07 3.95
CA LYS A 122 9.92 5.76 2.85
C LYS A 122 8.41 5.81 3.08
N VAL A 123 7.72 6.71 2.36
CA VAL A 123 6.25 6.78 2.35
C VAL A 123 5.73 6.68 0.93
N ARG A 124 4.66 5.90 0.73
CA ARG A 124 3.80 5.98 -0.45
C ARG A 124 2.57 6.82 -0.13
N GLY A 125 2.23 7.73 -1.02
CA GLY A 125 0.99 8.49 -0.94
C GLY A 125 -0.15 7.73 -1.62
N HIS A 126 -1.24 7.50 -0.92
CA HIS A 126 -2.41 6.78 -1.41
C HIS A 126 -3.68 7.53 -0.98
N ASN A 127 -4.45 8.06 -1.89
CA ASN A 127 -4.29 8.28 -3.32
C ASN A 127 -4.83 9.69 -3.69
N PHE A 128 -4.47 10.21 -4.87
CA PHE A 128 -5.03 11.49 -5.31
C PHE A 128 -6.42 11.36 -5.92
N VAL A 129 -6.61 10.42 -6.86
CA VAL A 129 -7.84 10.31 -7.64
C VAL A 129 -8.37 8.88 -7.59
N TRP A 130 -9.54 8.72 -7.00
CA TRP A 130 -10.26 7.46 -6.89
C TRP A 130 -11.77 7.71 -6.97
N HIS A 131 -12.54 6.72 -7.38
CA HIS A 131 -14.00 6.80 -7.47
C HIS A 131 -14.68 6.63 -6.10
N GLU A 132 -13.95 6.13 -5.10
CA GLU A 132 -14.40 6.00 -3.71
C GLU A 132 -13.70 7.00 -2.79
N ALA A 133 -14.05 6.97 -1.51
CA ALA A 133 -13.52 7.85 -0.46
C ALA A 133 -13.61 9.37 -0.79
N LEU A 134 -14.61 9.73 -1.60
CA LEU A 134 -14.95 11.12 -1.85
C LEU A 134 -15.76 11.69 -0.67
N PRO A 135 -15.58 12.97 -0.31
CA PRO A 135 -16.33 13.58 0.80
C PRO A 135 -17.79 13.83 0.39
N GLU A 136 -18.68 13.97 1.38
CA GLU A 136 -20.12 14.20 1.13
C GLU A 136 -20.40 15.43 0.26
N TRP A 137 -19.61 16.50 0.43
CA TRP A 137 -19.77 17.72 -0.36
C TRP A 137 -19.50 17.53 -1.86
N PHE A 138 -18.76 16.49 -2.24
CA PHE A 138 -18.35 16.26 -3.62
C PHE A 138 -19.57 16.17 -4.55
N ALA A 139 -20.54 15.31 -4.23
CA ALA A 139 -21.71 15.07 -5.08
C ALA A 139 -22.60 16.30 -5.27
N GLY A 140 -22.63 17.20 -4.27
CA GLY A 140 -23.44 18.43 -4.32
C GLY A 140 -22.74 19.66 -4.89
N THR A 141 -21.42 19.61 -5.07
CA THR A 141 -20.59 20.78 -5.41
C THR A 141 -19.85 20.62 -6.72
N VAL A 142 -19.42 19.39 -7.07
CA VAL A 142 -18.59 19.15 -8.24
C VAL A 142 -19.48 19.01 -9.48
N THR A 143 -19.17 19.84 -10.49
CA THR A 143 -19.85 19.87 -11.79
C THR A 143 -18.83 19.78 -12.92
N PRO A 144 -19.22 19.48 -14.17
CA PRO A 144 -18.29 19.46 -15.30
C PRO A 144 -17.48 20.76 -15.46
N GLU A 145 -18.05 21.90 -15.08
CA GLU A 145 -17.42 23.22 -15.22
C GLU A 145 -16.31 23.45 -14.18
N ASN A 146 -16.44 22.89 -12.97
CA ASN A 146 -15.47 23.12 -11.88
C ASN A 146 -14.60 21.91 -11.54
N ALA A 147 -14.96 20.71 -12.01
CA ALA A 147 -14.26 19.46 -11.67
C ALA A 147 -12.76 19.50 -11.96
N LYS A 148 -12.38 20.10 -13.10
CA LYS A 148 -10.96 20.26 -13.47
C LYS A 148 -10.21 21.07 -12.41
N LYS A 149 -10.77 22.19 -11.98
CA LYS A 149 -10.15 23.06 -10.96
C LYS A 149 -10.02 22.32 -9.62
N ILE A 150 -11.09 21.63 -9.21
CA ILE A 150 -11.11 20.89 -7.94
C ILE A 150 -10.06 19.76 -7.93
N LEU A 151 -9.93 19.00 -9.03
CA LEU A 151 -8.90 17.96 -9.16
C LEU A 151 -7.50 18.56 -9.06
N VAL A 152 -7.24 19.63 -9.84
CA VAL A 152 -5.93 20.30 -9.87
C VAL A 152 -5.59 20.86 -8.48
N ASP A 153 -6.50 21.61 -7.87
CA ASP A 153 -6.27 22.22 -6.55
C ASP A 153 -5.99 21.16 -5.49
N HIS A 154 -6.75 20.04 -5.50
CA HIS A 154 -6.52 18.96 -4.56
C HIS A 154 -5.14 18.34 -4.73
N VAL A 155 -4.78 17.95 -5.95
CA VAL A 155 -3.48 17.31 -6.23
C VAL A 155 -2.32 18.26 -5.92
N MET A 156 -2.42 19.53 -6.32
CA MET A 156 -1.39 20.54 -6.03
C MET A 156 -1.24 20.81 -4.54
N THR A 157 -2.35 20.85 -3.80
CA THR A 157 -2.31 21.14 -2.35
C THR A 157 -1.72 19.96 -1.59
N VAL A 158 -2.21 18.74 -1.83
CA VAL A 158 -1.74 17.55 -1.12
C VAL A 158 -0.34 17.16 -1.56
N GLY A 159 -0.08 17.08 -2.87
CA GLY A 159 1.24 16.76 -3.41
C GLY A 159 2.29 17.79 -3.03
N GLY A 160 1.96 19.08 -3.16
CA GLY A 160 2.84 20.18 -2.79
C GLY A 160 3.23 20.22 -1.31
N ARG A 161 2.28 19.82 -0.41
CA ARG A 161 2.58 19.72 1.04
C ARG A 161 3.68 18.71 1.33
N TYR A 162 3.69 17.59 0.62
CA TYR A 162 4.63 16.50 0.86
C TYR A 162 5.74 16.41 -0.18
N LYS A 163 5.92 17.47 -0.97
CA LYS A 163 6.95 17.52 -2.02
C LYS A 163 8.33 17.09 -1.51
N GLY A 164 8.94 16.11 -2.19
CA GLY A 164 10.25 15.56 -1.85
C GLY A 164 10.26 14.62 -0.63
N LYS A 165 9.10 14.34 0.00
CA LYS A 165 8.97 13.43 1.14
C LYS A 165 8.34 12.09 0.77
N ILE A 166 7.66 12.03 -0.37
CA ILE A 166 6.94 10.84 -0.82
C ILE A 166 7.77 10.09 -1.86
N HIS A 167 7.97 8.80 -1.63
CA HIS A 167 8.67 7.92 -2.57
C HIS A 167 7.87 7.71 -3.86
N SER A 168 6.56 7.50 -3.74
CA SER A 168 5.67 7.27 -4.88
C SER A 168 4.23 7.61 -4.53
N TRP A 169 3.49 8.19 -5.49
CA TRP A 169 2.06 8.49 -5.37
C TRP A 169 1.23 7.53 -6.18
N ASP A 170 0.17 6.97 -5.60
CA ASP A 170 -0.94 6.40 -6.35
C ASP A 170 -1.76 7.57 -6.91
N VAL A 171 -1.45 7.96 -8.15
CA VAL A 171 -2.07 9.14 -8.75
C VAL A 171 -3.52 8.86 -9.12
N VAL A 172 -3.74 7.74 -9.80
CA VAL A 172 -5.09 7.25 -10.11
C VAL A 172 -5.22 5.81 -9.64
N ASN A 173 -6.28 5.57 -8.90
CA ASN A 173 -6.64 4.26 -8.36
C ASN A 173 -7.88 3.70 -9.08
N GLU A 174 -7.80 2.45 -9.58
CA GLU A 174 -8.93 1.62 -10.04
C GLU A 174 -9.77 2.25 -11.19
N ALA A 175 -9.11 2.83 -12.18
CA ALA A 175 -9.82 3.43 -13.31
C ALA A 175 -10.35 2.40 -14.32
N ILE A 176 -10.02 1.11 -14.19
CA ILE A 176 -10.53 0.04 -15.05
C ILE A 176 -11.63 -0.75 -14.34
N TRP A 177 -12.80 -0.84 -15.00
CA TRP A 177 -13.93 -1.63 -14.52
C TRP A 177 -14.70 -2.24 -15.69
N ILE A 178 -14.40 -3.48 -16.02
CA ILE A 178 -14.96 -4.18 -17.19
C ILE A 178 -16.50 -4.24 -17.19
N PRO A 179 -17.19 -4.40 -16.03
CA PRO A 179 -18.66 -4.43 -16.01
C PRO A 179 -19.37 -3.16 -16.50
N ASP A 180 -18.70 -2.00 -16.59
CA ASP A 180 -19.28 -0.80 -17.21
C ASP A 180 -19.47 -0.93 -18.74
N GLY A 181 -18.95 -2.02 -19.35
CA GLY A 181 -19.18 -2.39 -20.74
C GLY A 181 -18.47 -1.52 -21.78
N ARG A 182 -17.55 -0.65 -21.37
CA ARG A 182 -16.79 0.19 -22.32
C ARG A 182 -15.72 -0.63 -23.05
N PRO A 183 -15.52 -0.40 -24.37
CA PRO A 183 -14.49 -1.12 -25.12
C PRO A 183 -13.06 -0.89 -24.62
N ASP A 184 -12.78 0.26 -24.02
CA ASP A 184 -11.49 0.62 -23.42
C ASP A 184 -11.34 0.14 -21.96
N GLY A 185 -12.40 -0.45 -21.38
CA GLY A 185 -12.46 -0.92 -20.01
C GLY A 185 -12.49 0.16 -18.94
N LEU A 186 -12.48 1.45 -19.30
CA LEU A 186 -12.50 2.54 -18.33
C LEU A 186 -13.79 2.52 -17.49
N ARG A 187 -13.65 2.81 -16.21
CA ARG A 187 -14.74 2.94 -15.23
C ARG A 187 -15.54 4.22 -15.52
N SER A 188 -16.57 4.11 -16.37
CA SER A 188 -17.46 5.25 -16.69
C SER A 188 -18.41 5.60 -15.55
N SER A 189 -18.58 4.69 -14.59
CA SER A 189 -19.31 4.94 -13.34
C SER A 189 -18.53 5.80 -12.34
N SER A 190 -17.23 6.06 -12.57
CA SER A 190 -16.44 6.97 -11.75
C SER A 190 -16.97 8.40 -11.83
N PRO A 191 -17.22 9.10 -10.70
CA PRO A 191 -17.60 10.52 -10.72
C PRO A 191 -16.61 11.40 -11.49
N TRP A 192 -15.32 11.13 -11.41
CA TRP A 192 -14.30 11.85 -12.17
C TRP A 192 -14.44 11.66 -13.69
N PHE A 193 -14.73 10.42 -14.11
CA PHE A 193 -14.99 10.15 -15.52
C PHE A 193 -16.27 10.83 -16.00
N GLN A 194 -17.32 10.82 -15.20
CA GLN A 194 -18.59 11.47 -15.55
C GLN A 194 -18.45 12.98 -15.74
N MET A 195 -17.59 13.63 -14.94
CA MET A 195 -17.38 15.08 -14.99
C MET A 195 -16.36 15.50 -16.07
N LEU A 196 -15.30 14.73 -16.30
CA LEU A 196 -14.16 15.16 -17.11
C LEU A 196 -13.87 14.25 -18.32
N GLY A 197 -14.64 13.16 -18.49
CA GLY A 197 -14.31 12.15 -19.49
C GLY A 197 -12.96 11.47 -19.21
N PRO A 198 -12.39 10.74 -20.20
CA PRO A 198 -11.15 9.98 -20.00
C PRO A 198 -9.91 10.86 -19.76
N ASP A 199 -9.95 12.13 -20.08
CA ASP A 199 -8.82 13.06 -20.00
C ASP A 199 -8.44 13.39 -18.55
N TYR A 200 -9.31 13.06 -17.56
CA TYR A 200 -8.98 13.24 -16.14
C TYR A 200 -7.72 12.45 -15.74
N LEU A 201 -7.45 11.34 -16.41
CA LEU A 201 -6.28 10.50 -16.16
C LEU A 201 -4.98 11.27 -16.46
N ASP A 202 -4.87 11.79 -17.67
CA ASP A 202 -3.68 12.55 -18.08
C ASP A 202 -3.54 13.84 -17.27
N LEU A 203 -4.64 14.52 -16.97
CA LEU A 203 -4.68 15.69 -16.10
C LEU A 203 -4.11 15.37 -14.71
N ALA A 204 -4.60 14.30 -14.09
CA ALA A 204 -4.14 13.90 -12.74
C ALA A 204 -2.63 13.62 -12.70
N PHE A 205 -2.12 12.84 -13.66
CA PHE A 205 -0.69 12.51 -13.72
C PHE A 205 0.21 13.73 -13.98
N ARG A 206 -0.19 14.63 -14.89
CA ARG A 206 0.57 15.85 -15.17
C ARG A 206 0.57 16.78 -13.97
N THR A 207 -0.57 16.96 -13.31
CA THR A 207 -0.67 17.78 -12.09
C THR A 207 0.12 17.19 -10.94
N ALA A 208 0.12 15.86 -10.77
CA ALA A 208 0.92 15.18 -9.74
C ALA A 208 2.42 15.38 -9.96
N HIS A 209 2.88 15.32 -11.22
CA HIS A 209 4.27 15.60 -11.55
C HIS A 209 4.67 17.06 -11.28
N GLU A 210 3.77 18.00 -11.53
CA GLU A 210 4.01 19.42 -11.21
C GLU A 210 4.10 19.64 -9.69
N ALA A 211 3.22 18.99 -8.93
CA ALA A 211 3.16 19.12 -7.47
C ALA A 211 4.40 18.51 -6.79
N ASP A 212 4.82 17.31 -7.22
CA ASP A 212 5.96 16.57 -6.65
C ASP A 212 6.75 15.87 -7.77
N PRO A 213 7.67 16.57 -8.44
CA PRO A 213 8.40 16.05 -9.60
C PRO A 213 9.39 14.94 -9.27
N ASP A 214 9.77 14.78 -8.01
CA ASP A 214 10.74 13.78 -7.57
C ASP A 214 10.08 12.45 -7.18
N ALA A 215 8.77 12.44 -6.95
CA ALA A 215 8.02 11.23 -6.62
C ALA A 215 7.77 10.35 -7.86
N LEU A 216 7.80 9.04 -7.66
CA LEU A 216 7.36 8.09 -8.69
C LEU A 216 5.82 8.13 -8.78
N LEU A 217 5.29 8.26 -9.99
CA LEU A 217 3.85 8.31 -10.24
C LEU A 217 3.33 6.93 -10.65
N THR A 218 2.37 6.42 -9.91
CA THR A 218 1.84 5.06 -10.03
C THR A 218 0.37 5.07 -10.45
N TYR A 219 0.00 4.21 -11.38
CA TYR A 219 -1.36 3.74 -11.59
C TYR A 219 -1.56 2.49 -10.75
N ASN A 220 -2.58 2.41 -9.90
CA ASN A 220 -2.81 1.31 -8.96
C ASN A 220 -4.14 0.61 -9.24
N ASP A 221 -4.16 -0.72 -9.31
CA ASP A 221 -5.39 -1.48 -9.57
C ASP A 221 -5.34 -2.91 -9.00
N TYR A 222 -6.51 -3.52 -8.83
CA TYR A 222 -6.73 -4.90 -8.37
C TYR A 222 -7.30 -5.77 -9.47
N GLY A 223 -7.33 -7.10 -9.24
CA GLY A 223 -7.98 -8.04 -10.15
C GLY A 223 -7.26 -8.15 -11.49
N ILE A 224 -5.94 -8.05 -11.48
CA ILE A 224 -5.05 -8.20 -12.64
C ILE A 224 -4.00 -9.29 -12.44
N GLU A 225 -4.03 -9.97 -11.29
CA GLU A 225 -2.96 -10.81 -10.76
C GLU A 225 -3.06 -12.27 -11.22
N THR A 226 -4.29 -12.79 -11.29
CA THR A 226 -4.53 -14.22 -11.47
C THR A 226 -4.62 -14.65 -12.94
N ASP A 227 -4.59 -15.98 -13.16
CA ASP A 227 -4.76 -16.59 -14.47
C ASP A 227 -6.24 -16.71 -14.90
N SER A 228 -7.20 -16.20 -14.12
CA SER A 228 -8.61 -16.20 -14.47
C SER A 228 -8.92 -15.32 -15.69
N ASP A 229 -9.94 -15.68 -16.46
CA ASP A 229 -10.36 -14.92 -17.65
C ASP A 229 -10.72 -13.47 -17.34
N ASP A 230 -11.39 -13.21 -16.21
CA ASP A 230 -11.79 -11.87 -15.82
C ASP A 230 -10.57 -11.00 -15.46
N ASN A 231 -9.60 -11.56 -14.72
CA ASN A 231 -8.33 -10.89 -14.46
C ASN A 231 -7.56 -10.68 -15.78
N GLY A 232 -7.59 -11.64 -16.70
CA GLY A 232 -6.97 -11.50 -18.02
C GLY A 232 -7.53 -10.33 -18.83
N LYS A 233 -8.86 -10.18 -18.88
CA LYS A 233 -9.53 -9.05 -19.55
C LYS A 233 -9.15 -7.72 -18.90
N LYS A 234 -9.22 -7.64 -17.57
CA LYS A 234 -8.88 -6.43 -16.84
C LYS A 234 -7.41 -6.06 -16.98
N ARG A 235 -6.50 -7.03 -16.87
CA ARG A 235 -5.07 -6.84 -17.10
C ARG A 235 -4.75 -6.29 -18.48
N ALA A 236 -5.39 -6.84 -19.52
CA ALA A 236 -5.24 -6.35 -20.88
C ALA A 236 -5.69 -4.87 -21.02
N ALA A 237 -6.83 -4.51 -20.41
CA ALA A 237 -7.31 -3.12 -20.41
C ALA A 237 -6.37 -2.18 -19.64
N VAL A 238 -5.84 -2.60 -18.47
CA VAL A 238 -4.83 -1.83 -17.70
C VAL A 238 -3.57 -1.61 -18.54
N LEU A 239 -3.02 -2.64 -19.17
CA LEU A 239 -1.81 -2.50 -19.99
C LEU A 239 -2.06 -1.60 -21.22
N ALA A 240 -3.25 -1.68 -21.83
CA ALA A 240 -3.65 -0.78 -22.93
C ALA A 240 -3.76 0.68 -22.46
N LEU A 241 -4.36 0.92 -21.29
CA LEU A 241 -4.42 2.24 -20.66
C LEU A 241 -3.00 2.81 -20.41
N LEU A 242 -2.12 2.04 -19.81
CA LEU A 242 -0.74 2.46 -19.52
C LEU A 242 0.03 2.77 -20.80
N LYS A 243 -0.14 1.97 -21.85
CA LYS A 243 0.42 2.24 -23.19
C LYS A 243 -0.08 3.55 -23.77
N ARG A 244 -1.37 3.83 -23.65
CA ARG A 244 -1.97 5.11 -24.08
C ARG A 244 -1.38 6.31 -23.34
N ILE A 245 -1.31 6.23 -22.01
CA ILE A 245 -0.75 7.29 -21.13
C ILE A 245 0.72 7.57 -21.52
N LYS A 246 1.52 6.53 -21.67
CA LYS A 246 2.93 6.66 -22.10
C LYS A 246 3.05 7.28 -23.49
N ALA A 247 2.23 6.85 -24.45
CA ALA A 247 2.24 7.38 -25.83
C ALA A 247 1.84 8.87 -25.89
N ALA A 248 0.99 9.34 -24.96
CA ALA A 248 0.64 10.75 -24.80
C ALA A 248 1.74 11.60 -24.14
N GLY A 249 2.89 11.00 -23.79
CA GLY A 249 3.96 11.67 -23.08
C GLY A 249 3.59 12.12 -21.66
N THR A 250 2.57 11.49 -21.07
CA THR A 250 2.14 11.75 -19.69
C THR A 250 3.08 11.05 -18.72
N PRO A 251 3.58 11.74 -17.68
CA PRO A 251 4.52 11.15 -16.73
C PRO A 251 3.88 10.04 -15.92
N ILE A 252 4.38 8.83 -16.10
CA ILE A 252 4.01 7.65 -15.30
C ILE A 252 5.24 6.75 -15.15
N HIS A 253 5.50 6.24 -13.96
CA HIS A 253 6.73 5.57 -13.60
C HIS A 253 6.52 4.13 -13.13
N ALA A 254 5.35 3.80 -12.60
CA ALA A 254 5.10 2.48 -12.03
C ALA A 254 3.64 2.00 -12.22
N LEU A 255 3.49 0.69 -12.20
CA LEU A 255 2.22 -0.02 -12.04
C LEU A 255 2.14 -0.56 -10.61
N GLY A 256 1.10 -0.18 -9.89
CA GLY A 256 0.71 -0.79 -8.61
C GLY A 256 -0.24 -1.96 -8.84
N VAL A 257 0.05 -3.07 -8.19
CA VAL A 257 -0.75 -4.30 -8.18
C VAL A 257 -1.23 -4.48 -6.75
N GLN A 258 -2.52 -4.27 -6.50
CA GLN A 258 -3.06 -4.30 -5.13
C GLN A 258 -2.87 -5.68 -4.49
N ALA A 259 -3.15 -6.73 -5.24
CA ALA A 259 -3.00 -8.11 -4.78
C ALA A 259 -3.89 -8.46 -3.57
N HIS A 260 -5.16 -8.04 -3.59
CA HIS A 260 -6.20 -8.56 -2.70
C HIS A 260 -6.62 -9.96 -3.15
N LEU A 261 -5.96 -10.97 -2.60
CA LEU A 261 -6.07 -12.35 -3.04
C LEU A 261 -7.07 -13.17 -2.20
N SER A 262 -7.29 -14.42 -2.58
CA SER A 262 -8.18 -15.34 -1.85
C SER A 262 -7.54 -16.72 -1.71
N ALA A 263 -7.52 -17.23 -0.48
CA ALA A 263 -7.04 -18.58 -0.19
C ALA A 263 -7.95 -19.69 -0.79
N ALA A 264 -9.22 -19.37 -1.05
CA ALA A 264 -10.16 -20.27 -1.70
C ALA A 264 -10.10 -20.21 -3.24
N SER A 265 -9.28 -19.32 -3.83
CA SER A 265 -9.14 -19.26 -5.28
C SER A 265 -8.41 -20.47 -5.82
N THR A 266 -8.95 -21.04 -6.89
CA THR A 266 -8.30 -22.14 -7.66
C THR A 266 -7.48 -21.62 -8.84
N SER A 267 -7.54 -20.31 -9.13
CA SER A 267 -6.78 -19.68 -10.21
C SER A 267 -5.30 -19.59 -9.86
N GLY A 268 -4.43 -19.96 -10.81
CA GLY A 268 -2.99 -19.77 -10.69
C GLY A 268 -2.55 -18.33 -10.88
N TYR A 269 -1.22 -18.12 -10.83
CA TYR A 269 -0.58 -16.80 -11.00
C TYR A 269 0.48 -16.80 -12.10
N ALA A 270 0.76 -17.94 -12.74
CA ALA A 270 1.93 -18.09 -13.59
C ALA A 270 1.86 -17.24 -14.87
N ASN A 271 0.75 -17.31 -15.59
CA ASN A 271 0.56 -16.56 -16.83
C ASN A 271 0.26 -15.08 -16.54
N GLY A 272 -0.66 -14.83 -15.60
CA GLY A 272 -1.04 -13.48 -15.21
C GLY A 272 0.15 -12.65 -14.75
N SER A 273 0.97 -13.17 -13.84
CA SER A 273 2.18 -12.49 -13.37
C SER A 273 3.16 -12.21 -14.52
N ARG A 274 3.39 -13.19 -15.41
CA ARG A 274 4.30 -13.04 -16.56
C ARG A 274 3.82 -11.95 -17.52
N GLU A 275 2.55 -12.00 -17.93
CA GLU A 275 1.97 -11.01 -18.85
C GLU A 275 2.03 -9.59 -18.27
N LEU A 276 1.74 -9.45 -16.98
CA LEU A 276 1.77 -8.18 -16.27
C LEU A 276 3.20 -7.62 -16.20
N LEU A 277 4.18 -8.44 -15.80
CA LEU A 277 5.58 -8.01 -15.68
C LEU A 277 6.19 -7.70 -17.05
N ASP A 278 5.92 -8.52 -18.07
CA ASP A 278 6.42 -8.30 -19.43
C ASP A 278 5.78 -7.03 -20.04
N GLY A 279 4.48 -6.82 -19.82
CA GLY A 279 3.78 -5.61 -20.26
C GLY A 279 4.32 -4.34 -19.59
N ALA A 280 4.50 -4.36 -18.28
CA ALA A 280 5.09 -3.24 -17.54
C ALA A 280 6.52 -2.95 -18.00
N ARG A 281 7.34 -3.99 -18.17
CA ARG A 281 8.73 -3.88 -18.67
C ARG A 281 8.78 -3.30 -20.07
N ALA A 282 7.92 -3.73 -20.98
CA ALA A 282 7.83 -3.20 -22.33
C ALA A 282 7.50 -1.69 -22.36
N LEU A 283 6.82 -1.18 -21.33
CA LEU A 283 6.49 0.23 -21.16
C LEU A 283 7.56 1.01 -20.34
N GLY A 284 8.60 0.33 -19.86
CA GLY A 284 9.61 0.93 -18.98
C GLY A 284 9.08 1.31 -17.59
N LEU A 285 8.07 0.60 -17.09
CA LEU A 285 7.46 0.83 -15.80
C LEU A 285 8.06 -0.11 -14.73
N GLN A 286 8.23 0.43 -13.53
CA GLN A 286 8.45 -0.39 -12.34
C GLN A 286 7.13 -1.04 -11.93
N VAL A 287 7.21 -2.11 -11.11
CA VAL A 287 6.03 -2.74 -10.52
C VAL A 287 6.14 -2.70 -9.01
N PHE A 288 5.04 -2.33 -8.34
CA PHE A 288 4.89 -2.40 -6.89
C PHE A 288 3.73 -3.34 -6.56
N ILE A 289 3.93 -4.28 -5.64
CA ILE A 289 2.83 -4.97 -4.97
C ILE A 289 2.44 -4.06 -3.81
N THR A 290 1.22 -3.53 -3.83
CA THR A 290 0.87 -2.34 -3.04
C THR A 290 0.01 -2.61 -1.82
N GLU A 291 -0.80 -3.70 -1.85
CA GLU A 291 -1.88 -3.90 -0.88
C GLU A 291 -2.11 -5.40 -0.56
N LEU A 292 -1.04 -6.20 -0.59
CA LEU A 292 -1.14 -7.66 -0.46
C LEU A 292 -1.86 -8.06 0.82
N ASP A 293 -2.97 -8.74 0.66
CA ASP A 293 -3.63 -9.53 1.68
C ASP A 293 -4.29 -10.77 1.06
N VAL A 294 -4.63 -11.76 1.89
CA VAL A 294 -5.21 -13.02 1.40
C VAL A 294 -6.42 -13.37 2.26
N LYS A 295 -7.63 -13.04 1.78
CA LYS A 295 -8.87 -13.39 2.48
C LYS A 295 -9.06 -14.89 2.55
N ASP A 296 -9.51 -15.38 3.70
CA ASP A 296 -9.78 -16.77 3.98
C ASP A 296 -11.25 -17.10 4.26
N ASP A 297 -12.15 -16.11 4.11
CA ASP A 297 -13.60 -16.29 4.29
C ASP A 297 -14.19 -17.41 3.41
N GLY A 298 -13.59 -17.65 2.24
CA GLY A 298 -14.01 -18.71 1.33
C GLY A 298 -13.65 -20.15 1.75
N LEU A 299 -12.76 -20.34 2.73
CA LEU A 299 -12.33 -21.64 3.20
C LEU A 299 -13.38 -22.27 4.13
N ASP A 300 -13.63 -23.59 3.97
CA ASP A 300 -14.62 -24.32 4.79
C ASP A 300 -14.11 -24.67 6.19
N SER A 301 -12.79 -24.76 6.38
CA SER A 301 -12.18 -25.15 7.66
C SER A 301 -12.34 -24.07 8.72
N ASP A 302 -12.76 -24.45 9.92
CA ASP A 302 -12.76 -23.61 11.11
C ASP A 302 -11.42 -23.66 11.87
N ASP A 303 -10.54 -24.63 11.55
CA ASP A 303 -9.20 -24.72 12.12
C ASP A 303 -8.34 -23.53 11.65
N ALA A 304 -7.99 -22.66 12.58
CA ALA A 304 -7.18 -21.49 12.32
C ALA A 304 -5.77 -21.84 11.76
N ALA A 305 -5.16 -22.93 12.24
CA ALA A 305 -3.84 -23.35 11.75
C ALA A 305 -3.90 -23.84 10.31
N ALA A 306 -4.94 -24.59 9.95
CA ALA A 306 -5.16 -25.03 8.57
C ALA A 306 -5.40 -23.82 7.63
N ARG A 307 -6.21 -22.85 8.06
CA ARG A 307 -6.44 -21.61 7.29
C ARG A 307 -5.15 -20.79 7.11
N ASP A 308 -4.35 -20.64 8.15
CA ASP A 308 -3.06 -19.95 8.09
C ASP A 308 -2.09 -20.61 7.10
N GLN A 309 -2.09 -21.93 6.97
CA GLN A 309 -1.28 -22.63 5.97
C GLN A 309 -1.75 -22.34 4.53
N GLU A 310 -3.06 -22.30 4.28
CA GLU A 310 -3.60 -21.94 2.97
C GLU A 310 -3.32 -20.48 2.60
N VAL A 311 -3.47 -19.56 3.54
CA VAL A 311 -3.07 -18.16 3.37
C VAL A 311 -1.58 -18.07 3.04
N ALA A 312 -0.72 -18.77 3.78
CA ALA A 312 0.72 -18.78 3.53
C ALA A 312 1.09 -19.40 2.17
N ARG A 313 0.34 -20.41 1.72
CA ARG A 313 0.52 -20.99 0.36
C ARG A 313 0.32 -19.91 -0.69
N VAL A 314 -0.76 -19.14 -0.60
CA VAL A 314 -1.05 -18.06 -1.56
C VAL A 314 0.02 -16.96 -1.51
N TYR A 315 0.43 -16.51 -0.31
CA TYR A 315 1.56 -15.57 -0.17
C TYR A 315 2.79 -16.08 -0.92
N ARG A 316 3.18 -17.33 -0.69
CA ARG A 316 4.36 -17.94 -1.33
C ARG A 316 4.21 -18.04 -2.84
N ASP A 317 3.09 -18.57 -3.30
CA ASP A 317 2.87 -18.86 -4.73
C ASP A 317 2.84 -17.57 -5.54
N PHE A 318 2.13 -16.53 -5.06
CA PHE A 318 2.05 -15.25 -5.73
C PHE A 318 3.38 -14.48 -5.67
N THR A 319 3.93 -14.28 -4.46
CA THR A 319 5.13 -13.44 -4.32
C THR A 319 6.35 -14.08 -5.00
N SER A 320 6.49 -15.42 -4.96
CA SER A 320 7.58 -16.09 -5.65
C SER A 320 7.52 -15.84 -7.17
N ARG A 321 6.33 -15.88 -7.78
CA ARG A 321 6.15 -15.59 -9.21
C ARG A 321 6.46 -14.14 -9.54
N MET A 322 5.93 -13.21 -8.77
CA MET A 322 6.17 -11.79 -8.99
C MET A 322 7.64 -11.40 -8.81
N LEU A 323 8.38 -12.11 -7.95
CA LEU A 323 9.78 -11.83 -7.64
C LEU A 323 10.80 -12.61 -8.50
N GLU A 324 10.38 -13.45 -9.46
CA GLU A 324 11.27 -14.15 -10.38
C GLU A 324 12.18 -13.20 -11.20
N GLY A 325 11.65 -12.05 -11.59
CA GLY A 325 12.36 -10.97 -12.28
C GLY A 325 12.93 -9.91 -11.32
N LYS A 326 13.34 -8.78 -11.89
CA LYS A 326 13.81 -7.59 -11.14
C LYS A 326 12.85 -6.41 -11.23
N ASP A 327 11.69 -6.60 -11.84
CA ASP A 327 10.74 -5.53 -12.16
C ASP A 327 10.00 -5.02 -10.92
N VAL A 328 9.66 -5.94 -9.99
CA VAL A 328 9.04 -5.58 -8.72
C VAL A 328 10.07 -4.92 -7.81
N LYS A 329 9.76 -3.73 -7.30
CA LYS A 329 10.63 -2.91 -6.44
C LYS A 329 10.16 -2.82 -5.00
N ALA A 330 8.87 -3.04 -4.76
CA ALA A 330 8.28 -2.98 -3.42
C ALA A 330 7.19 -4.05 -3.25
N VAL A 331 7.06 -4.56 -2.03
CA VAL A 331 5.98 -5.47 -1.60
C VAL A 331 5.41 -4.93 -0.29
N LEU A 332 4.16 -4.48 -0.32
CA LEU A 332 3.47 -3.96 0.85
C LEU A 332 2.22 -4.82 1.13
N THR A 333 1.95 -5.07 2.41
CA THR A 333 0.69 -5.67 2.87
C THR A 333 -0.34 -4.59 3.17
N TRP A 334 -1.65 -4.91 3.01
CA TRP A 334 -2.71 -3.97 3.37
C TRP A 334 -3.12 -4.11 4.83
N GLY A 335 -2.22 -3.73 5.70
CA GLY A 335 -2.27 -3.84 7.15
C GLY A 335 -1.07 -4.59 7.71
N VAL A 336 -0.94 -4.59 9.03
CA VAL A 336 0.15 -5.21 9.77
C VAL A 336 -0.28 -6.58 10.31
N SER A 337 -1.37 -6.61 11.09
CA SER A 337 -1.87 -7.79 11.78
C SER A 337 -3.36 -8.00 11.57
N ASP A 338 -3.82 -9.23 11.77
CA ASP A 338 -5.22 -9.63 11.61
C ASP A 338 -6.17 -8.84 12.52
N ALA A 339 -5.70 -8.38 13.69
CA ALA A 339 -6.49 -7.61 14.65
C ALA A 339 -7.16 -6.38 14.04
N HIS A 340 -6.53 -5.79 13.02
CA HIS A 340 -6.94 -4.52 12.44
C HIS A 340 -7.17 -4.61 10.92
N SER A 341 -7.32 -5.83 10.38
CA SER A 341 -7.58 -6.00 8.95
C SER A 341 -8.96 -5.50 8.57
N TRP A 342 -9.02 -4.72 7.48
CA TRP A 342 -10.27 -4.25 6.88
C TRP A 342 -11.21 -5.40 6.45
N LEU A 343 -10.63 -6.57 6.14
CA LEU A 343 -11.37 -7.78 5.78
C LEU A 343 -12.19 -8.35 6.94
N ASN A 344 -11.95 -7.90 8.18
CA ASN A 344 -12.75 -8.22 9.35
C ASN A 344 -14.02 -7.34 9.49
N GLY A 345 -14.21 -6.35 8.60
CA GLY A 345 -15.48 -5.65 8.46
C GLY A 345 -16.61 -6.57 7.97
N ALA A 346 -17.84 -6.34 8.46
CA ALA A 346 -18.99 -7.22 8.21
C ALA A 346 -19.26 -7.49 6.72
N LYS A 347 -19.03 -6.52 5.84
CA LYS A 347 -19.25 -6.68 4.38
C LYS A 347 -18.31 -7.69 3.71
N TRP A 348 -17.21 -8.03 4.35
CA TRP A 348 -16.18 -8.93 3.81
C TRP A 348 -16.22 -10.34 4.38
N ARG A 349 -16.96 -10.54 5.49
CA ARG A 349 -17.23 -11.84 6.11
C ARG A 349 -18.57 -12.36 5.61
N VAL A 350 -18.61 -12.77 4.34
CA VAL A 350 -19.86 -13.12 3.63
C VAL A 350 -20.25 -14.58 3.87
N LYS A 351 -19.28 -15.50 3.77
CA LYS A 351 -19.53 -16.94 3.93
C LYS A 351 -19.57 -17.35 5.41
N HIS A 352 -18.74 -16.73 6.22
CA HIS A 352 -18.60 -17.01 7.64
C HIS A 352 -18.69 -15.71 8.47
N PRO A 353 -19.92 -15.13 8.68
CA PRO A 353 -20.08 -13.79 9.29
C PRO A 353 -19.49 -13.66 10.70
N ASP A 354 -19.49 -14.76 11.46
CA ASP A 354 -19.04 -14.80 12.87
C ASP A 354 -17.54 -15.22 13.00
N ARG A 355 -16.87 -15.49 11.87
CA ARG A 355 -15.50 -15.97 11.86
C ARG A 355 -14.56 -14.84 11.42
N GLU A 356 -13.59 -14.51 12.28
CA GLU A 356 -12.54 -13.57 11.92
C GLU A 356 -11.64 -14.13 10.82
N GLN A 357 -11.34 -13.29 9.83
CA GLN A 357 -10.38 -13.59 8.79
C GLN A 357 -8.94 -13.39 9.27
N ARG A 358 -8.03 -14.13 8.66
CA ARG A 358 -6.61 -14.18 9.03
C ARG A 358 -5.69 -13.87 7.82
N PRO A 359 -5.85 -12.68 7.20
CA PRO A 359 -5.27 -12.40 5.88
C PRO A 359 -3.83 -11.92 5.88
N LEU A 360 -3.26 -11.56 7.04
CA LEU A 360 -2.00 -10.81 7.15
C LEU A 360 -0.86 -11.64 7.73
N PRO A 361 0.40 -11.17 7.64
CA PRO A 361 1.57 -11.90 8.14
C PRO A 361 1.61 -12.10 9.65
N PHE A 362 0.95 -11.23 10.42
CA PHE A 362 0.88 -11.31 11.89
C PHE A 362 -0.54 -11.60 12.34
N ASP A 363 -0.68 -12.35 13.43
CA ASP A 363 -1.97 -12.65 14.06
C ASP A 363 -2.51 -11.47 14.89
N THR A 364 -3.61 -11.71 15.61
CA THR A 364 -4.26 -10.69 16.47
C THR A 364 -3.45 -10.28 17.70
N HIS A 365 -2.32 -10.93 17.96
CA HIS A 365 -1.39 -10.64 19.05
C HIS A 365 -0.02 -10.18 18.53
N ASP A 366 0.05 -9.77 17.27
CA ASP A 366 1.27 -9.38 16.56
C ASP A 366 2.34 -10.50 16.50
N MET A 367 1.92 -11.77 16.62
CA MET A 367 2.79 -12.92 16.47
C MET A 367 2.89 -13.34 15.00
N PRO A 368 4.11 -13.72 14.52
CA PRO A 368 4.29 -14.09 13.12
C PRO A 368 3.55 -15.38 12.77
N LYS A 369 2.83 -15.36 11.68
CA LYS A 369 2.12 -16.51 11.12
C LYS A 369 2.92 -17.20 9.99
N PRO A 370 2.50 -18.37 9.51
CA PRO A 370 3.10 -19.00 8.33
C PRO A 370 3.24 -18.07 7.12
N ALA A 371 2.34 -17.09 6.95
CA ALA A 371 2.41 -16.06 5.90
C ALA A 371 3.64 -15.15 6.01
N PHE A 372 4.08 -14.80 7.24
CA PHE A 372 5.31 -14.05 7.47
C PHE A 372 6.53 -14.79 6.91
N PHE A 373 6.65 -16.06 7.24
CA PHE A 373 7.78 -16.90 6.79
C PHE A 373 7.73 -17.14 5.28
N ALA A 374 6.54 -17.34 4.72
CA ALA A 374 6.35 -17.47 3.28
C ALA A 374 6.81 -16.24 2.50
N LEU A 375 6.51 -15.04 3.03
CA LEU A 375 6.94 -13.77 2.45
C LEU A 375 8.46 -13.60 2.57
N ARG A 376 9.03 -13.87 3.75
CA ARG A 376 10.47 -13.82 4.01
C ARG A 376 11.26 -14.74 3.07
N ASP A 377 10.81 -16.00 2.94
CA ASP A 377 11.43 -16.98 2.05
C ASP A 377 11.36 -16.55 0.57
N SER A 378 10.28 -15.86 0.17
CA SER A 378 10.16 -15.31 -1.18
C SER A 378 11.16 -14.19 -1.43
N PHE A 379 11.44 -13.34 -0.42
CA PHE A 379 12.51 -12.35 -0.51
C PHE A 379 13.87 -13.02 -0.67
N ASP A 380 14.19 -14.04 0.12
CA ASP A 380 15.49 -14.73 0.03
C ASP A 380 15.76 -15.37 -1.34
N LYS A 381 14.72 -15.87 -1.98
CA LYS A 381 14.80 -16.46 -3.32
C LYS A 381 14.83 -15.42 -4.44
N ALA A 382 14.45 -14.18 -4.15
CA ALA A 382 14.40 -13.12 -5.14
C ALA A 382 15.80 -12.75 -5.68
N LYS A 383 15.87 -12.45 -6.98
CA LYS A 383 17.11 -11.92 -7.59
C LYS A 383 17.40 -10.54 -7.00
N ARG A 384 18.67 -10.26 -6.72
CA ARG A 384 19.11 -8.93 -6.26
C ARG A 384 18.81 -7.87 -7.32
N ARG A 385 18.21 -6.75 -6.91
CA ARG A 385 17.87 -5.60 -7.77
C ARG A 385 19.02 -4.61 -7.83
#